data_8de141b2ee2a55df9fd75b930c981c8a
#
_entry.id   8de141b2ee2a55df9fd75b930c981c8a
#
_cell.length_a   1.000
_cell.length_b   1.000
_cell.length_c   1.000
_cell.angle_alpha   90.00
_cell.angle_beta   90.00
_cell.angle_gamma   90.00
#
_symmetry.space_group_name_H-M   'P 1'
#
loop_
_entity.id
_entity.type
_entity.pdbx_description
1 polymer ?
#
loop_
_entity_poly.entity_id
_entity_poly.type
_entity_poly.pdbx_seq_one_letter_code
_entity_poly.pdbx_strand_id
1 'polypeptide(L)'
;MSVKIGQAEKTLLRGEAQPGDVIFLIGRTGLARAGLLLLEERGRAALNGWPIPCEAHLRPAPRLKEGMRLSRLAADWGREKGDPTCGRLGLMDLSDGLARDLPRLIGPGMGADIGMPMPHTEILRFMRSRNEAEPVAAARRHAFLGGEDYALIGTCSPELAVHVMVANAETTMLGKVTEGGVIRVDGVPLSGGFDHFAG
;
A
#
# COMPACT_ATOMS: atom_id res chain seq x y z
N MET A 1 -10.33 -0.35 -23.76
CA MET A 1 -9.22 -1.28 -23.44
C MET A 1 -7.93 -0.48 -23.55
N SER A 2 -7.15 -0.32 -22.48
CA SER A 2 -5.84 0.34 -22.53
C SER A 2 -4.74 -0.72 -22.47
N VAL A 3 -3.74 -0.63 -23.35
CA VAL A 3 -2.57 -1.51 -23.35
C VAL A 3 -1.39 -0.67 -22.83
N LYS A 4 -0.73 -1.18 -21.78
CA LYS A 4 0.51 -0.59 -21.25
C LYS A 4 1.67 -1.44 -21.74
N ILE A 5 2.64 -0.79 -22.40
CA ILE A 5 3.86 -1.45 -22.89
C ILE A 5 5.05 -0.87 -22.13
N GLY A 6 5.91 -1.75 -21.65
CA GLY A 6 7.14 -1.37 -20.94
C GLY A 6 8.16 -2.50 -20.97
N GLN A 7 9.38 -2.20 -20.53
CA GLN A 7 10.45 -3.17 -20.39
C GLN A 7 10.89 -3.24 -18.93
N ALA A 8 11.02 -4.45 -18.38
CA ALA A 8 11.48 -4.69 -17.02
C ALA A 8 12.45 -5.89 -16.99
N GLU A 9 13.37 -5.91 -16.06
CA GLU A 9 14.29 -7.04 -15.82
C GLU A 9 13.50 -8.31 -15.43
N LYS A 10 12.52 -8.14 -14.54
CA LYS A 10 11.55 -9.16 -14.17
C LYS A 10 10.17 -8.51 -14.03
N THR A 11 9.15 -9.13 -14.60
CA THR A 11 7.77 -8.70 -14.38
C THR A 11 7.34 -9.08 -12.97
N LEU A 12 6.81 -8.12 -12.22
CA LEU A 12 6.30 -8.32 -10.87
C LEU A 12 4.78 -8.40 -10.94
N LEU A 13 4.25 -9.60 -10.76
CA LEU A 13 2.82 -9.88 -10.90
C LEU A 13 2.12 -9.81 -9.54
N ARG A 14 0.86 -9.42 -9.53
CA ARG A 14 -0.06 -9.57 -8.41
C ARG A 14 -0.81 -10.89 -8.52
N GLY A 15 -1.35 -11.39 -7.40
CA GLY A 15 -2.21 -12.59 -7.38
C GLY A 15 -1.44 -13.91 -7.32
N GLU A 16 -0.12 -13.88 -7.14
CA GLU A 16 0.75 -15.05 -7.09
C GLU A 16 1.43 -15.24 -5.73
N ALA A 17 0.91 -14.59 -4.69
CA ALA A 17 1.45 -14.71 -3.34
C ALA A 17 1.25 -16.13 -2.79
N GLN A 18 2.16 -16.55 -1.94
CA GLN A 18 2.10 -17.85 -1.26
C GLN A 18 2.02 -17.66 0.26
N PRO A 19 1.44 -18.61 0.99
CA PRO A 19 1.44 -18.59 2.45
C PRO A 19 2.85 -18.43 2.99
N GLY A 20 3.02 -17.52 3.96
CA GLY A 20 4.31 -17.15 4.52
C GLY A 20 5.00 -15.98 3.84
N ASP A 21 4.58 -15.56 2.63
CA ASP A 21 5.12 -14.36 2.00
C ASP A 21 4.89 -13.14 2.88
N VAL A 22 5.90 -12.27 2.91
CA VAL A 22 5.84 -11.01 3.65
C VAL A 22 5.13 -9.96 2.82
N ILE A 23 4.17 -9.26 3.44
CA ILE A 23 3.45 -8.14 2.84
C ILE A 23 4.13 -6.84 3.24
N PHE A 24 4.42 -5.98 2.27
CA PHE A 24 5.09 -4.70 2.51
C PHE A 24 4.43 -3.55 1.75
N LEU A 25 4.64 -2.34 2.26
CA LEU A 25 4.19 -1.07 1.69
C LEU A 25 5.39 -0.17 1.47
N ILE A 26 5.49 0.49 0.32
CA ILE A 26 6.48 1.54 0.04
C ILE A 26 5.75 2.86 -0.16
N GLY A 27 6.05 3.81 0.69
CA GLY A 27 5.37 5.11 0.72
C GLY A 27 4.35 5.21 1.84
N ARG A 28 3.45 6.17 1.71
CA ARG A 28 2.47 6.51 2.73
C ARG A 28 1.06 6.46 2.16
N THR A 29 0.08 6.19 3.01
CA THR A 29 -1.32 6.03 2.62
C THR A 29 -2.21 7.01 3.37
N GLY A 30 -3.31 7.43 2.71
CA GLY A 30 -4.36 8.29 3.26
C GLY A 30 -4.11 9.79 3.12
N LEU A 31 -2.94 10.23 2.67
CA LEU A 31 -2.66 11.67 2.47
C LEU A 31 -3.48 12.25 1.33
N ALA A 32 -3.58 11.55 0.20
CA ALA A 32 -4.33 12.02 -0.96
C ALA A 32 -5.82 12.17 -0.64
N ARG A 33 -6.41 11.21 0.08
CA ARG A 33 -7.81 11.31 0.54
C ARG A 33 -8.03 12.46 1.52
N ALA A 34 -7.10 12.70 2.46
CA ALA A 34 -7.18 13.86 3.35
C ALA A 34 -7.11 15.17 2.57
N GLY A 35 -6.24 15.23 1.57
CA GLY A 35 -6.12 16.37 0.66
C GLY A 35 -7.37 16.64 -0.14
N LEU A 36 -8.01 15.61 -0.70
CA LEU A 36 -9.28 15.72 -1.40
C LEU A 36 -10.36 16.35 -0.50
N LEU A 37 -10.58 15.78 0.69
CA LEU A 37 -11.58 16.27 1.63
C LEU A 37 -11.34 17.74 2.05
N LEU A 38 -10.08 18.11 2.27
CA LEU A 38 -9.71 19.50 2.57
C LEU A 38 -9.97 20.46 1.42
N LEU A 39 -9.69 20.03 0.18
CA LEU A 39 -9.95 20.82 -1.02
C LEU A 39 -11.45 20.98 -1.30
N GLU A 40 -12.24 19.92 -1.06
CA GLU A 40 -13.70 19.99 -1.16
C GLU A 40 -14.30 20.95 -0.12
N GLU A 41 -13.82 20.94 1.11
CA GLU A 41 -14.33 21.77 2.21
C GLU A 41 -13.90 23.24 2.09
N ARG A 42 -12.68 23.53 1.64
CA ARG A 42 -12.03 24.85 1.74
C ARG A 42 -11.55 25.40 0.42
N GLY A 43 -11.74 24.67 -0.67
CA GLY A 43 -11.20 25.01 -1.96
C GLY A 43 -9.67 25.20 -1.92
N ARG A 44 -9.14 26.07 -2.77
CA ARG A 44 -7.71 26.35 -2.84
C ARG A 44 -7.09 26.95 -1.56
N ALA A 45 -7.92 27.52 -0.69
CA ALA A 45 -7.44 28.04 0.61
C ALA A 45 -6.88 26.93 1.52
N ALA A 46 -7.25 25.67 1.30
CA ALA A 46 -6.69 24.53 2.00
C ALA A 46 -5.16 24.42 1.86
N LEU A 47 -4.61 24.82 0.71
CA LEU A 47 -3.16 24.79 0.45
C LEU A 47 -2.33 25.63 1.43
N ASN A 48 -2.88 26.72 1.94
CA ASN A 48 -2.18 27.60 2.89
C ASN A 48 -1.96 26.94 4.27
N GLY A 49 -2.89 26.08 4.68
CA GLY A 49 -2.80 25.43 6.01
C GLY A 49 -2.45 23.94 5.97
N TRP A 50 -2.64 23.29 4.81
CA TRP A 50 -2.51 21.85 4.62
C TRP A 50 -1.81 21.48 3.31
N PRO A 51 -0.59 22.04 3.06
CA PRO A 51 0.09 21.83 1.78
C PRO A 51 0.39 20.34 1.51
N ILE A 52 0.85 19.58 2.51
CA ILE A 52 1.27 18.18 2.33
C ILE A 52 0.13 17.28 1.85
N PRO A 53 -1.04 17.21 2.52
CA PRO A 53 -2.13 16.37 2.02
C PRO A 53 -2.72 16.89 0.71
N CYS A 54 -2.85 18.20 0.52
CA CYS A 54 -3.37 18.75 -0.73
C CYS A 54 -2.45 18.46 -1.93
N GLU A 55 -1.14 18.59 -1.77
CA GLU A 55 -0.16 18.23 -2.82
C GLU A 55 -0.15 16.72 -3.08
N ALA A 56 -0.31 15.88 -2.05
CA ALA A 56 -0.42 14.44 -2.24
C ALA A 56 -1.60 14.05 -3.15
N HIS A 57 -2.73 14.77 -3.05
CA HIS A 57 -3.88 14.57 -3.93
C HIS A 57 -3.67 15.17 -5.33
N LEU A 58 -3.21 16.43 -5.40
CA LEU A 58 -3.11 17.16 -6.67
C LEU A 58 -1.94 16.65 -7.55
N ARG A 59 -0.89 16.14 -6.94
CA ARG A 59 0.35 15.73 -7.61
C ARG A 59 0.94 14.47 -6.98
N PRO A 60 0.23 13.33 -7.06
CA PRO A 60 0.74 12.08 -6.51
C PRO A 60 2.08 11.72 -7.15
N ALA A 61 3.04 11.31 -6.32
CA ALA A 61 4.38 10.96 -6.78
C ALA A 61 4.42 9.50 -7.26
N PRO A 62 4.65 9.24 -8.56
CA PRO A 62 4.74 7.88 -9.06
C PRO A 62 6.00 7.19 -8.53
N ARG A 63 5.87 5.97 -8.02
CA ARG A 63 6.94 5.16 -7.42
C ARG A 63 7.70 4.32 -8.46
N LEU A 64 7.97 4.89 -9.64
CA LEU A 64 8.61 4.17 -10.74
C LEU A 64 10.02 3.68 -10.40
N LYS A 65 10.81 4.50 -9.71
CA LYS A 65 12.19 4.17 -9.34
C LYS A 65 12.23 3.01 -8.36
N GLU A 66 11.32 3.00 -7.39
CA GLU A 66 11.16 1.94 -6.40
C GLU A 66 10.74 0.62 -7.08
N GLY A 67 9.74 0.68 -7.96
CA GLY A 67 9.30 -0.48 -8.74
C GLY A 67 10.41 -1.06 -9.62
N MET A 68 11.21 -0.22 -10.29
CA MET A 68 12.35 -0.67 -11.09
C MET A 68 13.45 -1.32 -10.24
N ARG A 69 13.74 -0.78 -9.05
CA ARG A 69 14.71 -1.37 -8.12
C ARG A 69 14.27 -2.77 -7.67
N LEU A 70 12.99 -2.92 -7.36
CA LEU A 70 12.44 -4.22 -6.94
C LEU A 70 12.45 -5.24 -8.08
N SER A 71 12.15 -4.81 -9.31
CA SER A 71 12.25 -5.68 -10.48
C SER A 71 13.69 -6.21 -10.68
N ARG A 72 14.69 -5.34 -10.56
CA ARG A 72 16.11 -5.75 -10.59
C ARG A 72 16.49 -6.66 -9.45
N LEU A 73 16.12 -6.29 -8.22
CA LEU A 73 16.38 -7.09 -7.03
C LEU A 73 15.86 -8.53 -7.19
N ALA A 74 14.62 -8.70 -7.65
CA ALA A 74 14.04 -10.01 -7.86
C ALA A 74 14.74 -10.81 -8.98
N ALA A 75 15.17 -10.13 -10.05
CA ALA A 75 15.90 -10.76 -11.14
C ALA A 75 17.32 -11.19 -10.70
N ASP A 76 18.03 -10.34 -9.98
CA ASP A 76 19.40 -10.60 -9.50
C ASP A 76 19.39 -11.74 -8.48
N TRP A 77 18.45 -11.73 -7.55
CA TRP A 77 18.30 -12.78 -6.55
C TRP A 77 18.04 -14.16 -7.17
N GLY A 78 17.11 -14.25 -8.13
CA GLY A 78 16.85 -15.50 -8.84
C GLY A 78 18.07 -16.04 -9.60
N ARG A 79 18.86 -15.13 -10.20
CA ARG A 79 20.13 -15.49 -10.89
C ARG A 79 21.19 -16.00 -9.91
N GLU A 80 21.36 -15.30 -8.80
CA GLU A 80 22.35 -15.67 -7.76
C GLU A 80 22.06 -17.03 -7.16
N LYS A 81 20.80 -17.34 -6.90
CA LYS A 81 20.38 -18.64 -6.34
C LYS A 81 20.26 -19.75 -7.38
N GLY A 82 20.37 -19.45 -8.67
CA GLY A 82 20.15 -20.42 -9.75
C GLY A 82 18.71 -20.93 -9.84
N ASP A 83 17.78 -20.26 -9.15
CA ASP A 83 16.36 -20.63 -9.10
C ASP A 83 15.50 -19.37 -9.20
N PRO A 84 14.83 -19.15 -10.33
CA PRO A 84 13.98 -17.98 -10.53
C PRO A 84 12.80 -17.89 -9.55
N THR A 85 12.42 -18.98 -8.88
CA THR A 85 11.35 -18.99 -7.87
C THR A 85 11.79 -18.37 -6.54
N CYS A 86 13.08 -18.41 -6.20
CA CYS A 86 13.64 -17.73 -5.04
C CYS A 86 13.50 -16.21 -5.08
N GLY A 87 13.32 -15.64 -6.28
CA GLY A 87 13.07 -14.20 -6.48
C GLY A 87 11.59 -13.85 -6.52
N ARG A 88 10.70 -14.62 -5.83
CA ARG A 88 9.27 -14.34 -5.84
C ARG A 88 8.98 -12.99 -5.19
N LEU A 89 8.43 -12.10 -5.98
CA LEU A 89 8.04 -10.76 -5.57
C LEU A 89 6.85 -10.32 -6.42
N GLY A 90 5.74 -10.03 -5.76
CA GLY A 90 4.56 -9.41 -6.36
C GLY A 90 4.49 -7.93 -6.02
N LEU A 91 3.97 -7.12 -6.94
CA LEU A 91 3.89 -5.67 -6.74
C LEU A 91 2.70 -5.07 -7.51
N MET A 92 2.05 -4.09 -6.90
CA MET A 92 1.08 -3.23 -7.57
C MET A 92 1.06 -1.83 -6.95
N ASP A 93 0.57 -0.85 -7.68
CA ASP A 93 0.23 0.46 -7.13
C ASP A 93 -1.03 0.37 -6.26
N LEU A 94 -1.12 1.28 -5.31
CA LEU A 94 -2.23 1.37 -4.36
C LEU A 94 -3.13 2.53 -4.78
N SER A 95 -4.21 2.21 -5.51
CA SER A 95 -5.15 3.18 -6.06
C SER A 95 -6.46 3.28 -5.27
N ASP A 96 -6.98 2.16 -4.79
CA ASP A 96 -8.29 2.06 -4.14
C ASP A 96 -8.21 1.94 -2.61
N GLY A 97 -6.99 1.99 -2.07
CA GLY A 97 -6.69 1.81 -0.66
C GLY A 97 -6.40 0.36 -0.26
N LEU A 98 -5.72 0.19 0.88
CA LEU A 98 -5.24 -1.13 1.33
C LEU A 98 -6.35 -2.16 1.46
N ALA A 99 -7.52 -1.76 1.95
CA ALA A 99 -8.66 -2.67 2.13
C ALA A 99 -9.12 -3.34 0.83
N ARG A 100 -9.03 -2.63 -0.29
CA ARG A 100 -9.46 -3.12 -1.62
C ARG A 100 -8.34 -3.74 -2.42
N ASP A 101 -7.15 -3.21 -2.32
CA ASP A 101 -6.03 -3.62 -3.16
C ASP A 101 -5.29 -4.83 -2.60
N LEU A 102 -5.27 -5.01 -1.27
CA LEU A 102 -4.63 -6.16 -0.64
C LEU A 102 -5.18 -7.52 -1.12
N PRO A 103 -6.51 -7.76 -1.19
CA PRO A 103 -7.04 -9.01 -1.76
C PRO A 103 -6.60 -9.27 -3.21
N ARG A 104 -6.48 -8.21 -4.00
CA ARG A 104 -6.04 -8.30 -5.41
C ARG A 104 -4.55 -8.64 -5.52
N LEU A 105 -3.75 -8.12 -4.58
CA LEU A 105 -2.31 -8.39 -4.52
C LEU A 105 -2.03 -9.84 -4.17
N ILE A 106 -2.66 -10.36 -3.12
CA ILE A 106 -2.36 -11.71 -2.61
C ILE A 106 -3.00 -12.81 -3.48
N GLY A 107 -4.11 -12.52 -4.13
CA GLY A 107 -4.79 -13.45 -5.02
C GLY A 107 -5.92 -14.26 -4.35
N PRO A 108 -6.69 -15.00 -5.17
CA PRO A 108 -7.86 -15.74 -4.70
C PRO A 108 -7.46 -16.88 -3.75
N GLY A 109 -8.25 -17.07 -2.71
CA GLY A 109 -8.04 -18.13 -1.72
C GLY A 109 -6.96 -17.86 -0.68
N MET A 110 -6.17 -16.77 -0.86
CA MET A 110 -5.17 -16.34 0.12
C MET A 110 -5.80 -15.44 1.17
N GLY A 111 -5.37 -15.61 2.41
CA GLY A 111 -5.62 -14.71 3.53
C GLY A 111 -4.41 -13.85 3.86
N ALA A 112 -4.54 -13.01 4.86
CA ALA A 112 -3.42 -12.22 5.37
C ALA A 112 -3.64 -11.87 6.84
N ASP A 113 -2.54 -11.82 7.60
CA ASP A 113 -2.48 -11.21 8.92
C ASP A 113 -1.57 -9.98 8.84
N ILE A 114 -2.17 -8.79 8.96
CA ILE A 114 -1.44 -7.52 8.84
C ILE A 114 -1.74 -6.59 10.00
N GLY A 115 -0.79 -5.70 10.30
CA GLY A 115 -1.03 -4.50 11.10
C GLY A 115 -1.52 -3.34 10.24
N MET A 116 -2.34 -2.46 10.80
CA MET A 116 -2.66 -1.20 10.14
C MET A 116 -1.40 -0.34 9.98
N PRO A 117 -1.18 0.31 8.85
CA PRO A 117 -0.06 1.22 8.66
C PRO A 117 -0.13 2.39 9.65
N MET A 118 1.04 2.87 10.07
CA MET A 118 1.11 4.08 10.88
C MET A 118 0.73 5.30 10.02
N PRO A 119 -0.27 6.09 10.45
CA PRO A 119 -0.70 7.25 9.69
C PRO A 119 0.37 8.34 9.70
N HIS A 120 0.43 9.12 8.62
CA HIS A 120 1.22 10.34 8.61
C HIS A 120 0.71 11.35 9.66
N THR A 121 1.60 12.13 10.24
CA THR A 121 1.25 13.14 11.27
C THR A 121 0.20 14.15 10.80
N GLU A 122 0.19 14.51 9.52
CA GLU A 122 -0.83 15.39 8.93
C GLU A 122 -2.22 14.75 8.90
N ILE A 123 -2.34 13.44 8.76
CA ILE A 123 -3.63 12.74 8.87
C ILE A 123 -4.13 12.80 10.31
N LEU A 124 -3.24 12.59 11.28
CA LEU A 124 -3.61 12.73 12.70
C LEU A 124 -4.03 14.17 13.03
N ARG A 125 -3.30 15.17 12.52
CA ARG A 125 -3.66 16.58 12.65
C ARG A 125 -5.03 16.87 12.02
N PHE A 126 -5.32 16.30 10.84
CA PHE A 126 -6.60 16.40 10.16
C PHE A 126 -7.74 15.81 10.99
N MET A 127 -7.58 14.60 11.55
CA MET A 127 -8.60 13.99 12.42
C MET A 127 -8.86 14.82 13.68
N ARG A 128 -7.82 15.36 14.30
CA ARG A 128 -7.96 16.28 15.43
C ARG A 128 -8.73 17.56 15.06
N SER A 129 -8.49 18.12 13.87
CA SER A 129 -9.20 19.31 13.40
C SER A 129 -10.68 19.08 13.15
N ARG A 130 -11.09 17.83 12.99
CA ARG A 130 -12.49 17.40 12.83
C ARG A 130 -13.15 17.00 14.15
N ASN A 131 -12.46 17.18 15.27
CA ASN A 131 -12.93 16.79 16.60
C ASN A 131 -13.32 15.30 16.72
N GLU A 132 -12.59 14.42 16.00
CA GLU A 132 -12.78 12.98 16.16
C GLU A 132 -12.54 12.57 17.62
N ALA A 133 -13.44 11.75 18.17
CA ALA A 133 -13.34 11.29 19.56
C ALA A 133 -12.06 10.48 19.82
N GLU A 134 -11.68 9.65 18.82
CA GLU A 134 -10.46 8.83 18.85
C GLU A 134 -9.57 9.13 17.64
N PRO A 135 -8.86 10.26 17.65
CA PRO A 135 -8.19 10.76 16.44
C PRO A 135 -7.07 9.83 15.94
N VAL A 136 -6.43 9.06 16.81
CA VAL A 136 -5.40 8.08 16.41
C VAL A 136 -6.04 6.90 15.67
N ALA A 137 -7.11 6.34 16.20
CA ALA A 137 -7.85 5.23 15.57
C ALA A 137 -8.47 5.68 14.25
N ALA A 138 -9.07 6.88 14.21
CA ALA A 138 -9.60 7.48 12.99
C ALA A 138 -8.51 7.70 11.93
N ALA A 139 -7.34 8.21 12.32
CA ALA A 139 -6.21 8.40 11.40
C ALA A 139 -5.68 7.08 10.83
N ARG A 140 -5.58 6.03 11.63
CA ARG A 140 -5.19 4.68 11.16
C ARG A 140 -6.20 4.11 10.18
N ARG A 141 -7.50 4.19 10.48
CA ARG A 141 -8.57 3.78 9.54
C ARG A 141 -8.49 4.58 8.25
N HIS A 142 -8.31 5.89 8.34
CA HIS A 142 -8.21 6.76 7.17
C HIS A 142 -7.02 6.38 6.29
N ALA A 143 -5.85 6.09 6.87
CA ALA A 143 -4.68 5.59 6.14
C ALA A 143 -4.91 4.22 5.50
N PHE A 144 -5.67 3.34 6.15
CA PHE A 144 -5.98 2.00 5.65
C PHE A 144 -7.01 2.02 4.49
N LEU A 145 -7.99 2.89 4.58
CA LEU A 145 -9.09 2.99 3.61
C LEU A 145 -8.86 4.01 2.50
N GLY A 146 -7.92 4.93 2.70
CA GLY A 146 -7.59 5.99 1.74
C GLY A 146 -7.03 5.43 0.45
N GLY A 147 -7.50 5.94 -0.68
CA GLY A 147 -6.97 5.68 -2.01
C GLY A 147 -6.28 6.89 -2.61
N GLU A 148 -5.87 6.78 -3.88
CA GLU A 148 -5.23 7.81 -4.70
C GLU A 148 -3.81 8.23 -4.23
N ASP A 149 -3.20 7.45 -3.32
CA ASP A 149 -1.86 7.75 -2.81
C ASP A 149 -0.73 7.29 -3.75
N TYR A 150 -1.02 6.31 -4.64
CA TYR A 150 -0.07 5.69 -5.56
C TYR A 150 1.21 5.19 -4.88
N ALA A 151 1.10 4.81 -3.61
CA ALA A 151 2.09 4.01 -2.93
C ALA A 151 2.20 2.63 -3.59
N LEU A 152 3.26 1.87 -3.33
CA LEU A 152 3.37 0.50 -3.81
C LEU A 152 3.06 -0.47 -2.67
N ILE A 153 2.22 -1.46 -2.94
CA ILE A 153 2.02 -2.61 -2.07
C ILE A 153 2.60 -3.85 -2.75
N GLY A 154 3.29 -4.67 -1.98
CA GLY A 154 3.93 -5.87 -2.53
C GLY A 154 3.93 -7.05 -1.57
N THR A 155 4.21 -8.22 -2.14
CA THR A 155 4.52 -9.46 -1.42
C THR A 155 5.88 -9.95 -1.84
N CYS A 156 6.63 -10.56 -0.94
CA CYS A 156 7.87 -11.23 -1.29
C CYS A 156 8.11 -12.46 -0.41
N SER A 157 8.93 -13.37 -0.92
CA SER A 157 9.41 -14.48 -0.09
C SER A 157 10.17 -13.95 1.13
N PRO A 158 10.14 -14.66 2.28
CA PRO A 158 10.77 -14.18 3.53
C PRO A 158 12.25 -13.82 3.37
N GLU A 159 12.96 -14.54 2.52
CA GLU A 159 14.39 -14.32 2.26
C GLU A 159 14.67 -12.98 1.60
N LEU A 160 13.72 -12.47 0.78
CA LEU A 160 13.85 -11.18 0.12
C LEU A 160 13.48 -10.00 1.01
N ALA A 161 12.76 -10.21 2.12
CA ALA A 161 12.18 -9.12 2.92
C ALA A 161 13.21 -8.09 3.38
N VAL A 162 14.37 -8.55 3.87
CA VAL A 162 15.46 -7.66 4.31
C VAL A 162 16.01 -6.85 3.13
N HIS A 163 16.17 -7.49 1.97
CA HIS A 163 16.69 -6.83 0.77
C HIS A 163 15.71 -5.79 0.22
N VAL A 164 14.40 -6.05 0.29
CA VAL A 164 13.34 -5.09 -0.06
C VAL A 164 13.41 -3.85 0.85
N MET A 165 13.59 -4.04 2.17
CA MET A 165 13.76 -2.94 3.13
C MET A 165 15.01 -2.10 2.84
N VAL A 166 16.13 -2.76 2.56
CA VAL A 166 17.40 -2.06 2.26
C VAL A 166 17.32 -1.30 0.93
N ALA A 167 16.64 -1.88 -0.06
CA ALA A 167 16.49 -1.24 -1.37
C ALA A 167 15.66 0.04 -1.34
N ASN A 168 14.73 0.18 -0.39
CA ASN A 168 13.80 1.31 -0.32
C ASN A 168 13.56 1.76 1.13
N ALA A 169 14.07 2.95 1.47
CA ALA A 169 14.02 3.48 2.84
C ALA A 169 12.60 3.73 3.39
N GLU A 170 11.60 3.94 2.51
CA GLU A 170 10.19 4.14 2.92
C GLU A 170 9.38 2.83 2.99
N THR A 171 10.06 1.69 3.11
CA THR A 171 9.39 0.39 3.21
C THR A 171 8.90 0.14 4.63
N THR A 172 7.64 -0.27 4.74
CA THR A 172 7.03 -0.76 5.98
C THR A 172 6.56 -2.20 5.77
N MET A 173 6.98 -3.13 6.63
CA MET A 173 6.44 -4.48 6.65
C MET A 173 5.09 -4.46 7.35
N LEU A 174 4.04 -4.91 6.67
CA LEU A 174 2.67 -4.90 7.19
C LEU A 174 2.30 -6.22 7.88
N GLY A 175 2.80 -7.34 7.38
CA GLY A 175 2.46 -8.67 7.90
C GLY A 175 2.78 -9.79 6.93
N LYS A 176 1.94 -10.83 6.92
CA LYS A 176 2.19 -12.06 6.15
C LYS A 176 0.93 -12.55 5.44
N VAL A 177 1.13 -13.21 4.33
CA VAL A 177 0.11 -13.98 3.61
C VAL A 177 -0.16 -15.27 4.39
N THR A 178 -1.44 -15.64 4.49
CA THR A 178 -1.91 -16.86 5.17
C THR A 178 -2.80 -17.69 4.24
N GLU A 179 -3.07 -18.92 4.62
CA GLU A 179 -4.08 -19.76 3.97
C GLU A 179 -5.50 -19.37 4.39
N GLY A 180 -6.50 -19.90 3.68
CA GLY A 180 -7.90 -19.90 4.12
C GLY A 180 -8.72 -18.65 3.80
N GLY A 181 -8.22 -17.73 2.98
CA GLY A 181 -9.02 -16.63 2.39
C GLY A 181 -9.46 -15.53 3.35
N VAL A 182 -9.07 -15.57 4.62
CA VAL A 182 -9.46 -14.56 5.63
C VAL A 182 -8.33 -13.54 5.79
N ILE A 183 -8.66 -12.27 5.59
CA ILE A 183 -7.75 -11.16 5.90
C ILE A 183 -8.06 -10.66 7.31
N ARG A 184 -7.04 -10.57 8.16
CA ARG A 184 -7.12 -9.98 9.49
C ARG A 184 -6.26 -8.73 9.56
N VAL A 185 -6.81 -7.71 10.19
CA VAL A 185 -6.12 -6.44 10.44
C VAL A 185 -6.08 -6.20 11.94
N ASP A 186 -4.90 -6.11 12.52
CA ASP A 186 -4.69 -6.06 13.97
C ASP A 186 -5.44 -7.22 14.70
N GLY A 187 -5.46 -8.43 14.09
CA GLY A 187 -6.13 -9.62 14.62
C GLY A 187 -7.63 -9.71 14.35
N VAL A 188 -8.25 -8.66 13.83
CA VAL A 188 -9.72 -8.62 13.55
C VAL A 188 -9.98 -8.97 12.09
N PRO A 189 -10.87 -9.93 11.78
CA PRO A 189 -11.25 -10.22 10.41
C PRO A 189 -11.79 -8.99 9.69
N LEU A 190 -11.29 -8.75 8.49
CA LEU A 190 -11.80 -7.71 7.60
C LEU A 190 -13.15 -8.19 7.05
N SER A 191 -14.25 -7.77 7.69
CA SER A 191 -15.61 -8.12 7.27
C SER A 191 -16.08 -7.16 6.19
N GLY A 192 -16.39 -7.69 4.99
CA GLY A 192 -17.08 -7.00 3.91
C GLY A 192 -16.18 -6.01 3.16
N GLY A 193 -16.19 -6.09 1.84
CA GLY A 193 -15.60 -5.05 1.01
C GLY A 193 -16.23 -3.70 1.37
N PHE A 194 -15.39 -2.73 1.69
CA PHE A 194 -15.85 -1.37 2.01
C PHE A 194 -16.51 -0.80 0.75
N ASP A 195 -17.84 -0.70 0.79
CA ASP A 195 -18.60 -0.14 -0.32
C ASP A 195 -18.52 1.39 -0.24
N HIS A 196 -17.94 2.02 -1.26
CA HIS A 196 -17.87 3.48 -1.34
C HIS A 196 -19.24 4.14 -1.51
N PHE A 197 -20.29 3.34 -1.75
CA PHE A 197 -21.64 3.80 -2.01
C PHE A 197 -22.62 3.55 -0.86
N ALA A 198 -22.16 2.99 0.26
CA ALA A 198 -22.97 2.80 1.45
C ALA A 198 -22.62 3.88 2.48
N GLY A 199 -23.28 5.04 2.38
CA GLY A 199 -23.21 6.09 3.38
C GLY A 199 -23.49 7.44 2.81
#